data_bf7648a1ac403121aab21b7c3dfd3b64
#
_entry.id   bf7648a1ac403121aab21b7c3dfd3b64
#
_cell.length_a   1.000
_cell.length_b   1.000
_cell.length_c   1.000
_cell.angle_alpha   90.00
_cell.angle_beta   90.00
_cell.angle_gamma   90.00
#
_symmetry.space_group_name_H-M   'P 1'
#
loop_
_entity.id
_entity.type
_entity.pdbx_description
1 polymer ?
#
loop_
_entity_poly.entity_id
_entity_poly.type
_entity_poly.pdbx_seq_one_letter_code
_entity_poly.pdbx_strand_id
1 'polypeptide(L)'
;LEQFRGRSGRRGRKAPFVIQTSQPSHPVYQLFLQEESVSVNADKSLLDNMMQERYAFGYPPFSRVVKVLLKDTYEARVEKMSMELTAEIRNAFGLSSAGFVQDSSACVSVVGPYSPPVDKQYDHYVKNIRINLRKDNALASRKQKLAEVVDAFARNHAYPGHIALDVDPV
;
A
#
# COMPACT_ATOMS: atom_id res chain seq x y z
N LEU A 1 -0.64 -12.80 -16.64
CA LEU A 1 -0.45 -14.18 -17.16
C LEU A 1 -1.06 -14.33 -18.54
N GLU A 2 -2.33 -14.01 -18.75
CA GLU A 2 -3.06 -14.08 -20.04
C GLU A 2 -2.30 -13.42 -21.20
N GLN A 3 -1.80 -12.20 -20.99
CA GLN A 3 -1.03 -11.47 -22.01
C GLN A 3 0.25 -12.20 -22.42
N PHE A 4 0.91 -12.88 -21.48
CA PHE A 4 2.11 -13.64 -21.77
C PHE A 4 1.78 -14.95 -22.49
N ARG A 5 0.72 -15.66 -22.08
CA ARG A 5 0.22 -16.84 -22.76
C ARG A 5 -0.14 -16.54 -24.21
N GLY A 6 -0.85 -15.44 -24.45
CA GLY A 6 -1.22 -15.01 -25.81
C GLY A 6 -0.04 -14.66 -26.73
N ARG A 7 1.16 -14.46 -26.16
CA ARG A 7 2.39 -14.21 -26.93
C ARG A 7 3.20 -15.48 -27.24
N SER A 8 3.00 -16.56 -26.49
CA SER A 8 3.77 -17.80 -26.63
C SER A 8 3.39 -18.63 -27.86
N GLY A 9 2.22 -18.40 -28.48
CA GLY A 9 1.67 -19.21 -29.59
C GLY A 9 1.55 -18.50 -30.93
N ARG A 10 2.39 -17.52 -31.26
CA ARG A 10 2.29 -16.82 -32.55
C ARG A 10 2.59 -17.71 -33.74
N ARG A 11 1.88 -17.53 -34.86
CA ARG A 11 1.99 -18.24 -36.14
C ARG A 11 1.53 -19.73 -36.11
N GLY A 12 0.48 -20.06 -35.30
CA GLY A 12 -0.12 -21.40 -35.32
C GLY A 12 0.74 -22.51 -34.70
N ARG A 13 1.86 -22.15 -34.03
CA ARG A 13 2.68 -23.11 -33.30
C ARG A 13 2.31 -23.06 -31.81
N LYS A 14 1.93 -24.21 -31.24
CA LYS A 14 1.77 -24.35 -29.79
C LYS A 14 3.15 -24.31 -29.14
N ALA A 15 3.43 -23.31 -28.31
CA ALA A 15 4.65 -23.23 -27.52
C ALA A 15 4.31 -23.50 -26.05
N PRO A 16 5.17 -24.21 -25.30
CA PRO A 16 4.95 -24.40 -23.87
C PRO A 16 5.05 -23.05 -23.14
N PHE A 17 4.12 -22.82 -22.22
CA PHE A 17 4.13 -21.69 -21.31
C PHE A 17 4.40 -22.21 -19.90
N VAL A 18 5.58 -21.89 -19.36
CA VAL A 18 6.03 -22.38 -18.06
C VAL A 18 5.96 -21.26 -17.03
N ILE A 19 5.31 -21.54 -15.89
CA ILE A 19 5.26 -20.63 -14.74
C ILE A 19 6.15 -21.22 -13.65
N GLN A 20 7.19 -20.51 -13.27
CA GLN A 20 8.00 -20.86 -12.10
C GLN A 20 7.53 -20.06 -10.90
N THR A 21 7.17 -20.73 -9.81
CA THR A 21 6.66 -20.12 -8.59
C THR A 21 7.03 -20.96 -7.37
N SER A 22 7.19 -20.30 -6.22
CA SER A 22 7.34 -20.96 -4.92
C SER A 22 6.01 -21.45 -4.33
N GLN A 23 4.87 -21.05 -4.91
CA GLN A 23 3.52 -21.38 -4.45
C GLN A 23 2.67 -21.94 -5.60
N PRO A 24 2.96 -23.14 -6.11
CA PRO A 24 2.25 -23.70 -7.28
C PRO A 24 0.76 -23.99 -7.01
N SER A 25 0.38 -24.17 -5.74
CA SER A 25 -1.00 -24.40 -5.31
C SER A 25 -1.83 -23.12 -5.17
N HIS A 26 -1.25 -21.93 -5.41
CA HIS A 26 -1.98 -20.68 -5.28
C HIS A 26 -3.18 -20.65 -6.24
N PRO A 27 -4.39 -20.27 -5.78
CA PRO A 27 -5.63 -20.34 -6.56
C PRO A 27 -5.57 -19.68 -7.94
N VAL A 28 -4.84 -18.56 -8.06
CA VAL A 28 -4.62 -17.86 -9.34
C VAL A 28 -3.95 -18.73 -10.39
N TYR A 29 -3.00 -19.59 -10.00
CA TYR A 29 -2.33 -20.49 -10.94
C TYR A 29 -3.22 -21.69 -11.28
N GLN A 30 -4.00 -22.18 -10.33
CA GLN A 30 -4.95 -23.28 -10.57
C GLN A 30 -6.00 -22.87 -11.58
N LEU A 31 -6.56 -21.66 -11.48
CA LEU A 31 -7.49 -21.14 -12.50
C LEU A 31 -6.84 -21.00 -13.87
N PHE A 32 -5.60 -20.54 -13.93
CA PHE A 32 -4.88 -20.36 -15.18
C PHE A 32 -4.53 -21.68 -15.88
N LEU A 33 -4.33 -22.76 -15.11
CA LEU A 33 -4.01 -24.09 -15.62
C LEU A 33 -5.25 -24.91 -16.03
N GLN A 34 -6.42 -24.56 -15.52
CA GLN A 34 -7.68 -25.17 -15.92
C GLN A 34 -8.05 -24.62 -17.30
N GLU A 35 -7.87 -25.45 -18.34
CA GLU A 35 -8.22 -25.08 -19.70
C GLU A 35 -9.72 -24.76 -19.82
N GLU A 36 -10.04 -23.74 -20.57
CA GLU A 36 -11.27 -23.23 -21.18
C GLU A 36 -12.68 -23.80 -20.77
N SER A 37 -12.75 -24.82 -19.94
CA SER A 37 -14.02 -25.46 -19.53
C SER A 37 -14.47 -25.09 -18.11
N VAL A 38 -13.70 -24.28 -17.35
CA VAL A 38 -14.11 -23.89 -16.01
C VAL A 38 -15.07 -22.72 -16.10
N SER A 39 -16.27 -23.01 -15.64
CA SER A 39 -17.40 -22.11 -15.62
C SER A 39 -17.06 -20.74 -15.06
N VAL A 40 -17.62 -19.69 -15.65
CA VAL A 40 -17.70 -18.29 -15.17
C VAL A 40 -17.94 -18.18 -13.65
N ASN A 41 -18.50 -19.23 -13.04
CA ASN A 41 -18.78 -19.30 -11.61
C ASN A 41 -17.53 -19.53 -10.72
N ALA A 42 -16.50 -20.26 -11.21
CA ALA A 42 -15.28 -20.48 -10.43
C ALA A 42 -14.41 -19.21 -10.38
N ASP A 43 -14.32 -18.48 -11.49
CA ASP A 43 -13.64 -17.20 -11.56
C ASP A 43 -14.31 -16.16 -10.65
N LYS A 44 -15.64 -16.16 -10.61
CA LYS A 44 -16.40 -15.27 -9.76
C LYS A 44 -16.17 -15.58 -8.27
N SER A 45 -16.19 -16.85 -7.88
CA SER A 45 -15.95 -17.27 -6.50
C SER A 45 -14.54 -16.89 -6.02
N LEU A 46 -13.51 -17.02 -6.87
CA LEU A 46 -12.15 -16.60 -6.49
C LEU A 46 -12.05 -15.09 -6.34
N LEU A 47 -12.64 -14.34 -7.27
CA LEU A 47 -12.68 -12.88 -7.20
C LEU A 47 -13.40 -12.40 -5.93
N ASP A 48 -14.54 -13.01 -5.61
CA ASP A 48 -15.30 -12.69 -4.40
C ASP A 48 -14.49 -12.97 -3.12
N ASN A 49 -13.78 -14.11 -3.05
CA ASN A 49 -12.90 -14.44 -1.94
C ASN A 49 -11.75 -13.43 -1.80
N MET A 50 -11.08 -13.09 -2.92
CA MET A 50 -10.01 -12.08 -2.91
C MET A 50 -10.54 -10.70 -2.50
N MET A 51 -11.75 -10.34 -2.91
CA MET A 51 -12.37 -9.07 -2.53
C MET A 51 -12.76 -9.06 -1.06
N GLN A 52 -13.27 -10.18 -0.52
CA GLN A 52 -13.55 -10.33 0.91
C GLN A 52 -12.28 -10.21 1.76
N GLU A 53 -11.20 -10.85 1.34
CA GLU A 53 -9.90 -10.74 1.99
C GLU A 53 -9.40 -9.28 1.99
N ARG A 54 -9.46 -8.60 0.84
CA ARG A 54 -9.10 -7.18 0.75
C ARG A 54 -9.96 -6.29 1.63
N TYR A 55 -11.25 -6.59 1.73
CA TYR A 55 -12.17 -5.88 2.62
C TYR A 55 -11.79 -6.10 4.10
N ALA A 56 -11.56 -7.36 4.49
CA ALA A 56 -11.19 -7.72 5.86
C ALA A 56 -9.88 -7.05 6.31
N PHE A 57 -8.89 -6.96 5.41
CA PHE A 57 -7.61 -6.33 5.71
C PHE A 57 -7.56 -4.82 5.40
N GLY A 58 -8.67 -4.21 5.00
CA GLY A 58 -8.70 -2.79 4.66
C GLY A 58 -7.76 -2.41 3.51
N TYR A 59 -7.63 -3.26 2.50
CA TYR A 59 -6.85 -2.98 1.30
C TYR A 59 -7.68 -2.30 0.20
N PRO A 60 -7.04 -1.61 -0.76
CA PRO A 60 -7.74 -1.12 -1.94
C PRO A 60 -8.52 -2.23 -2.66
N PRO A 61 -9.72 -1.98 -3.17
CA PRO A 61 -10.38 -0.69 -3.37
C PRO A 61 -11.19 -0.16 -2.17
N PHE A 62 -11.20 -0.84 -1.03
CA PHE A 62 -11.99 -0.48 0.17
C PHE A 62 -11.32 0.59 1.03
N SER A 63 -10.07 0.87 0.78
CA SER A 63 -9.31 1.97 1.40
C SER A 63 -8.56 2.78 0.34
N ARG A 64 -8.15 3.99 0.73
CA ARG A 64 -7.14 4.79 0.05
C ARG A 64 -5.84 4.69 0.81
N VAL A 65 -4.77 4.52 0.08
CA VAL A 65 -3.42 4.52 0.62
C VAL A 65 -2.82 5.90 0.42
N VAL A 66 -2.31 6.50 1.49
CA VAL A 66 -1.52 7.72 1.42
C VAL A 66 -0.14 7.40 1.95
N LYS A 67 0.88 7.70 1.17
CA LYS A 67 2.27 7.59 1.58
C LYS A 67 2.81 8.98 1.87
N VAL A 68 3.23 9.21 3.10
CA VAL A 68 3.98 10.42 3.48
C VAL A 68 5.45 10.09 3.34
N LEU A 69 6.13 10.87 2.51
CA LEU A 69 7.54 10.68 2.21
C LEU A 69 8.32 11.85 2.79
N LEU A 70 9.30 11.57 3.64
CA LEU A 70 10.23 12.55 4.18
C LEU A 70 11.60 12.35 3.55
N LYS A 71 12.23 13.44 3.10
CA LYS A 71 13.61 13.45 2.57
C LYS A 71 14.45 14.47 3.30
N ASP A 72 15.69 14.09 3.61
CA ASP A 72 16.69 14.98 4.18
C ASP A 72 18.10 14.53 3.82
N THR A 73 19.04 15.46 3.84
CA THR A 73 20.47 15.16 3.66
C THR A 73 21.10 14.54 4.91
N TYR A 74 20.48 14.68 6.08
CA TYR A 74 20.95 14.13 7.35
C TYR A 74 20.06 12.99 7.82
N GLU A 75 20.63 11.79 7.94
CA GLU A 75 19.92 10.57 8.34
C GLU A 75 19.25 10.70 9.71
N ALA A 76 20.01 11.16 10.71
CA ALA A 76 19.48 11.33 12.08
C ALA A 76 18.29 12.30 12.14
N ARG A 77 18.26 13.31 11.26
CA ARG A 77 17.17 14.28 11.23
C ARG A 77 15.91 13.67 10.58
N VAL A 78 16.04 12.99 9.44
CA VAL A 78 14.88 12.34 8.81
C VAL A 78 14.30 11.23 9.70
N GLU A 79 15.15 10.49 10.40
CA GLU A 79 14.73 9.48 11.38
C GLU A 79 13.87 10.11 12.48
N LYS A 80 14.43 11.09 13.18
CA LYS A 80 13.75 11.81 14.27
C LYS A 80 12.42 12.41 13.79
N MET A 81 12.45 13.19 12.70
CA MET A 81 11.27 13.88 12.19
C MET A 81 10.18 12.90 11.72
N SER A 82 10.56 11.78 11.14
CA SER A 82 9.59 10.76 10.72
C SER A 82 8.91 10.07 11.91
N MET A 83 9.63 9.85 13.01
CA MET A 83 9.06 9.32 14.25
C MET A 83 8.08 10.32 14.88
N GLU A 84 8.48 11.58 14.99
CA GLU A 84 7.65 12.65 15.55
C GLU A 84 6.38 12.87 14.71
N LEU A 85 6.51 12.97 13.39
CA LEU A 85 5.35 13.08 12.51
C LEU A 85 4.41 11.86 12.60
N THR A 86 4.96 10.65 12.70
CA THR A 86 4.16 9.44 12.89
C THR A 86 3.35 9.51 14.18
N ALA A 87 3.97 9.98 15.27
CA ALA A 87 3.31 10.16 16.57
C ALA A 87 2.20 11.21 16.48
N GLU A 88 2.46 12.36 15.84
CA GLU A 88 1.45 13.41 15.65
C GLU A 88 0.26 12.93 14.80
N ILE A 89 0.52 12.21 13.71
CA ILE A 89 -0.56 11.62 12.90
C ILE A 89 -1.39 10.64 13.75
N ARG A 90 -0.74 9.74 14.50
CA ARG A 90 -1.46 8.79 15.37
C ARG A 90 -2.31 9.52 16.41
N ASN A 91 -1.76 10.50 17.08
CA ASN A 91 -2.47 11.32 18.07
C ASN A 91 -3.68 12.04 17.45
N ALA A 92 -3.49 12.65 16.28
CA ALA A 92 -4.56 13.36 15.59
C ALA A 92 -5.74 12.45 15.24
N PHE A 93 -5.48 11.19 14.92
CA PHE A 93 -6.52 10.20 14.63
C PHE A 93 -6.95 9.36 15.84
N GLY A 94 -6.45 9.64 17.04
CA GLY A 94 -6.79 8.92 18.26
C GLY A 94 -6.31 7.47 18.28
N LEU A 95 -5.22 7.17 17.56
CA LEU A 95 -4.67 5.82 17.47
C LEU A 95 -3.71 5.58 18.64
N SER A 96 -3.91 4.48 19.36
CA SER A 96 -3.00 4.08 20.44
C SER A 96 -1.57 3.87 19.93
N SER A 97 -0.58 4.29 20.72
CA SER A 97 0.84 4.09 20.43
C SER A 97 1.29 2.63 20.56
N ALA A 98 0.48 1.77 21.16
CA ALA A 98 0.81 0.39 21.44
C ALA A 98 0.32 -0.53 20.30
N GLY A 99 1.26 -0.98 19.49
CA GLY A 99 1.17 -2.23 18.76
C GLY A 99 0.67 -2.15 17.31
N PHE A 100 1.24 -3.06 16.54
CA PHE A 100 0.85 -3.46 15.17
C PHE A 100 -0.51 -4.18 15.12
N VAL A 101 -1.48 -3.81 15.95
CA VAL A 101 -2.82 -4.36 15.80
C VAL A 101 -3.46 -3.59 14.64
N GLN A 102 -3.39 -4.16 13.46
CA GLN A 102 -4.30 -3.83 12.37
C GLN A 102 -5.70 -4.29 12.82
N ASP A 103 -6.38 -3.41 13.56
CA ASP A 103 -7.81 -3.59 13.73
C ASP A 103 -8.43 -3.38 12.35
N SER A 104 -8.92 -4.46 11.75
CA SER A 104 -9.58 -4.43 10.44
C SER A 104 -10.84 -3.56 10.44
N SER A 105 -11.35 -3.21 11.61
CA SER A 105 -12.46 -2.28 11.81
C SER A 105 -12.01 -0.81 11.84
N ALA A 106 -10.70 -0.55 12.02
CA ALA A 106 -10.19 0.81 12.14
C ALA A 106 -10.39 1.60 10.84
N CYS A 107 -10.96 2.79 10.98
CA CYS A 107 -11.16 3.69 9.83
C CYS A 107 -9.85 4.29 9.29
N VAL A 108 -8.80 4.28 10.10
CA VAL A 108 -7.45 4.78 9.77
C VAL A 108 -6.42 3.83 10.36
N SER A 109 -5.45 3.43 9.57
CA SER A 109 -4.27 2.72 10.07
C SER A 109 -2.98 3.42 9.62
N VAL A 110 -1.98 3.42 10.49
CA VAL A 110 -0.68 4.09 10.27
C VAL A 110 0.43 3.07 10.46
N VAL A 111 1.22 2.88 9.42
CA VAL A 111 2.38 1.98 9.39
C VAL A 111 3.63 2.78 9.12
N GLY A 112 4.64 2.59 9.93
CA GLY A 112 5.92 3.29 9.80
C GLY A 112 6.31 4.04 11.07
N PRO A 113 7.40 4.85 10.99
CA PRO A 113 8.19 5.10 9.78
C PRO A 113 9.00 3.86 9.33
N TYR A 114 9.29 3.77 8.04
CA TYR A 114 10.14 2.71 7.47
C TYR A 114 11.00 3.24 6.33
N SER A 115 12.16 2.62 6.12
CA SER A 115 13.01 2.92 4.96
C SER A 115 12.47 2.21 3.70
N PRO A 116 12.49 2.87 2.53
CA PRO A 116 12.26 2.18 1.28
C PRO A 116 13.43 1.20 0.99
N PRO A 117 13.30 0.27 0.02
CA PRO A 117 14.37 -0.63 -0.39
C PRO A 117 15.67 0.08 -0.81
N VAL A 118 15.56 1.32 -1.31
CA VAL A 118 16.65 2.24 -1.55
C VAL A 118 16.45 3.43 -0.63
N ASP A 119 17.12 3.42 0.52
CA ASP A 119 16.97 4.39 1.59
C ASP A 119 17.68 5.72 1.31
N LYS A 120 18.65 5.72 0.40
CA LYS A 120 19.37 6.91 -0.05
C LYS A 120 19.15 7.16 -1.54
N GLN A 121 18.50 8.29 -1.88
CA GLN A 121 18.23 8.72 -3.25
C GLN A 121 18.87 10.08 -3.49
N TYR A 122 19.81 10.19 -4.43
CA TYR A 122 20.47 11.46 -4.78
C TYR A 122 20.99 12.23 -3.56
N ASP A 123 21.76 11.55 -2.68
CA ASP A 123 22.29 12.10 -1.43
C ASP A 123 21.26 12.51 -0.36
N HIS A 124 20.00 12.13 -0.52
CA HIS A 124 18.98 12.31 0.48
C HIS A 124 18.56 10.97 1.09
N TYR A 125 18.49 10.93 2.40
CA TYR A 125 17.87 9.82 3.14
C TYR A 125 16.35 9.94 3.09
N VAL A 126 15.67 8.81 2.96
CA VAL A 126 14.22 8.74 2.75
C VAL A 126 13.56 7.90 3.83
N LYS A 127 12.48 8.41 4.42
CA LYS A 127 11.57 7.64 5.27
C LYS A 127 10.14 7.77 4.77
N ASN A 128 9.42 6.68 4.87
CA ASN A 128 8.03 6.59 4.46
C ASN A 128 7.13 6.28 5.66
N ILE A 129 5.96 6.91 5.67
CA ILE A 129 4.85 6.56 6.56
C ILE A 129 3.68 6.20 5.65
N ARG A 130 3.09 5.03 5.83
CA ARG A 130 1.92 4.59 5.08
C ARG A 130 0.68 4.75 5.93
N ILE A 131 -0.32 5.44 5.39
CA ILE A 131 -1.61 5.66 6.02
C ILE A 131 -2.67 5.00 5.12
N ASN A 132 -3.47 4.10 5.69
CA ASN A 132 -4.65 3.57 5.02
C ASN A 132 -5.87 4.27 5.58
N LEU A 133 -6.69 4.85 4.70
CA LEU A 133 -7.93 5.54 5.04
C LEU A 133 -9.10 4.74 4.48
N ARG A 134 -10.01 4.26 5.33
CA ARG A 134 -11.21 3.53 4.88
C ARG A 134 -12.04 4.41 3.95
N LYS A 135 -12.53 3.81 2.87
CA LYS A 135 -13.37 4.48 1.88
C LYS A 135 -14.82 4.47 2.32
N ASP A 136 -15.20 5.53 3.03
CA ASP A 136 -16.56 5.81 3.48
C ASP A 136 -16.88 7.31 3.35
N ASN A 137 -18.04 7.73 3.84
CA ASN A 137 -18.50 9.13 3.75
C ASN A 137 -17.56 10.14 4.44
N ALA A 138 -16.74 9.70 5.40
CA ALA A 138 -15.78 10.56 6.11
C ALA A 138 -14.39 10.58 5.47
N LEU A 139 -14.16 9.91 4.34
CA LEU A 139 -12.86 9.85 3.68
C LEU A 139 -12.30 11.24 3.33
N ALA A 140 -13.14 12.14 2.83
CA ALA A 140 -12.73 13.50 2.47
C ALA A 140 -12.22 14.27 3.69
N SER A 141 -12.96 14.23 4.78
CA SER A 141 -12.58 14.86 6.06
C SER A 141 -11.29 14.28 6.62
N ARG A 142 -11.09 12.95 6.54
CA ARG A 142 -9.84 12.32 7.00
C ARG A 142 -8.64 12.72 6.15
N LYS A 143 -8.79 12.83 4.83
CA LYS A 143 -7.72 13.31 3.94
C LYS A 143 -7.35 14.76 4.25
N GLN A 144 -8.34 15.61 4.43
CA GLN A 144 -8.12 17.00 4.82
C GLN A 144 -7.39 17.09 6.16
N LYS A 145 -7.86 16.37 7.18
CA LYS A 145 -7.22 16.33 8.50
C LYS A 145 -5.77 15.86 8.42
N LEU A 146 -5.49 14.83 7.60
CA LEU A 146 -4.12 14.35 7.40
C LEU A 146 -3.23 15.45 6.78
N ALA A 147 -3.71 16.14 5.75
CA ALA A 147 -2.98 17.23 5.12
C ALA A 147 -2.70 18.37 6.12
N GLU A 148 -3.70 18.77 6.91
CA GLU A 148 -3.56 19.80 7.95
C GLU A 148 -2.51 19.44 9.00
N VAL A 149 -2.47 18.16 9.45
CA VAL A 149 -1.47 17.67 10.40
C VAL A 149 -0.07 17.73 9.81
N VAL A 150 0.11 17.28 8.57
CA VAL A 150 1.40 17.28 7.89
C VAL A 150 1.88 18.73 7.65
N ASP A 151 1.01 19.62 7.21
CA ASP A 151 1.33 21.02 6.98
C ASP A 151 1.65 21.77 8.30
N ALA A 152 0.90 21.47 9.36
CA ALA A 152 1.18 22.04 10.68
C ALA A 152 2.53 21.55 11.21
N PHE A 153 2.82 20.27 11.08
CA PHE A 153 4.11 19.69 11.45
C PHE A 153 5.28 20.38 10.73
N ALA A 154 5.18 20.50 9.40
CA ALA A 154 6.23 21.13 8.59
C ALA A 154 6.51 22.57 9.04
N ARG A 155 5.47 23.34 9.37
CA ARG A 155 5.60 24.72 9.87
C ARG A 155 6.18 24.77 11.28
N ASN A 156 5.66 23.96 12.21
CA ASN A 156 6.02 24.01 13.62
C ASN A 156 7.47 23.58 13.87
N HIS A 157 7.95 22.61 13.10
CA HIS A 157 9.31 22.08 13.25
C HIS A 157 10.32 22.79 12.33
N ALA A 158 9.88 23.77 11.52
CA ALA A 158 10.71 24.43 10.50
C ALA A 158 11.59 23.42 9.76
N TYR A 159 10.99 22.29 9.36
CA TYR A 159 11.70 21.16 8.78
C TYR A 159 12.38 21.58 7.46
N PRO A 160 13.71 21.57 7.39
CA PRO A 160 14.43 22.02 6.19
C PRO A 160 14.46 20.99 5.07
N GLY A 161 14.05 19.73 5.36
CA GLY A 161 13.90 18.68 4.38
C GLY A 161 12.61 18.83 3.58
N HIS A 162 12.29 17.79 2.82
CA HIS A 162 11.10 17.74 1.98
C HIS A 162 10.09 16.73 2.53
N ILE A 163 8.83 17.14 2.65
CA ILE A 163 7.72 16.27 2.96
C ILE A 163 6.77 16.27 1.76
N ALA A 164 6.43 15.08 1.27
CA ALA A 164 5.47 14.90 0.18
C ALA A 164 4.38 13.91 0.57
N LEU A 165 3.17 14.18 0.10
CA LEU A 165 2.02 13.29 0.19
C LEU A 165 1.78 12.66 -1.18
N ASP A 166 1.84 11.34 -1.24
CA ASP A 166 1.57 10.55 -2.44
C ASP A 166 0.30 9.72 -2.19
N VAL A 167 -0.73 9.99 -2.97
CA VAL A 167 -2.05 9.35 -2.81
C VAL A 167 -2.17 8.22 -3.82
N ASP A 168 -2.49 7.02 -3.32
CA ASP A 168 -2.56 5.78 -4.08
C ASP A 168 -1.25 5.49 -4.85
N PRO A 169 -0.10 5.44 -4.15
CA PRO A 169 1.19 5.18 -4.77
C PRO A 169 1.17 3.84 -5.51
N VAL A 170 1.70 3.86 -6.72
CA VAL A 170 1.83 2.67 -7.61
C VAL A 170 3.07 1.88 -7.24
#